data_ea5c9b494f8614ee62a7df8a485925db
#
_entry.id   ea5c9b494f8614ee62a7df8a485925db
#
_cell.length_a   1.000
_cell.length_b   1.000
_cell.length_c   1.000
_cell.angle_alpha   90.00
_cell.angle_beta   90.00
_cell.angle_gamma   90.00
#
_symmetry.space_group_name_H-M   'P 1'
#
loop_
_entity.id
_entity.type
_entity.pdbx_description
1 polymer ?
#
loop_
_entity_poly.entity_id
_entity_poly.type
_entity_poly.pdbx_seq_one_letter_code
_entity_poly.pdbx_strand_id
1 'polypeptide(L)'
;MEVIRTDVLIIGAGPVGLFTVFEAGLMQLRCHLIDALPQPGGQLTEIYPKKPIYDIPGFPSVLAGDLVDNLMEQIAPFKPGFTLGERAETITKDEKTGHFEVVTSEGTRHQAAVVIIAGGLGSFEPRKPAVPKLSDFENKGVAYIVRDPEYFRDKNLVISGGGDSALDWAIYFAEGPARSVTLLHRSQQFRGHHDSVAKLYALRDAGKMQVLTHAEVVGLEGNGRLNGVVVEQQETGRLVLPTDYWLPLFGLAPKLGPIADWGLDIDKGAIKVDNTLDYATNIAGIFAVGDVNTYPGKLKLILCGFHEATLAVQSAYKIVNPDKKYTLKYTTVQGVQGF
;
A
#
# COMPACT_ATOMS: atom_id res chain seq x y z
N MET A 1 8.66 9.48 -29.62
CA MET A 1 8.12 8.23 -28.99
C MET A 1 6.65 8.11 -29.35
N GLU A 2 6.16 6.91 -29.54
CA GLU A 2 4.73 6.65 -29.80
C GLU A 2 3.91 6.94 -28.54
N VAL A 3 2.72 7.55 -28.72
CA VAL A 3 1.82 7.87 -27.59
C VAL A 3 0.90 6.68 -27.35
N ILE A 4 0.91 6.13 -26.14
CA ILE A 4 0.01 5.07 -25.73
C ILE A 4 -1.38 5.66 -25.48
N ARG A 5 -2.39 5.18 -26.22
CA ARG A 5 -3.77 5.69 -26.15
C ARG A 5 -4.69 4.65 -25.53
N THR A 6 -5.44 5.09 -24.53
CA THR A 6 -6.41 4.26 -23.81
C THR A 6 -7.66 5.08 -23.48
N ASP A 7 -8.73 4.41 -23.03
CA ASP A 7 -9.95 5.11 -22.61
C ASP A 7 -9.81 5.60 -21.15
N VAL A 8 -9.25 4.74 -20.29
CA VAL A 8 -8.99 5.03 -18.87
C VAL A 8 -7.52 4.76 -18.55
N LEU A 9 -6.81 5.77 -18.07
CA LEU A 9 -5.46 5.64 -17.54
C LEU A 9 -5.52 5.52 -16.01
N ILE A 10 -4.89 4.48 -15.47
CA ILE A 10 -4.90 4.18 -14.04
C ILE A 10 -3.49 4.41 -13.49
N ILE A 11 -3.36 5.24 -12.46
CA ILE A 11 -2.08 5.51 -11.79
C ILE A 11 -2.03 4.70 -10.50
N GLY A 12 -1.24 3.62 -10.54
CA GLY A 12 -1.10 2.63 -9.48
C GLY A 12 -1.68 1.28 -9.87
N ALA A 13 -0.83 0.24 -9.84
CA ALA A 13 -1.19 -1.15 -10.11
C ALA A 13 -1.33 -1.98 -8.82
N GLY A 14 -1.70 -1.35 -7.70
CA GLY A 14 -2.10 -2.02 -6.47
C GLY A 14 -3.47 -2.69 -6.60
N PRO A 15 -3.97 -3.36 -5.54
CA PRO A 15 -5.22 -4.14 -5.62
C PRO A 15 -6.41 -3.32 -6.12
N VAL A 16 -6.53 -2.07 -5.71
CA VAL A 16 -7.63 -1.18 -6.14
C VAL A 16 -7.47 -0.79 -7.61
N GLY A 17 -6.24 -0.51 -8.08
CA GLY A 17 -5.98 -0.23 -9.51
C GLY A 17 -6.28 -1.45 -10.40
N LEU A 18 -5.89 -2.65 -9.96
CA LEU A 18 -6.23 -3.89 -10.67
C LEU A 18 -7.74 -4.11 -10.72
N PHE A 19 -8.45 -3.94 -9.61
CA PHE A 19 -9.90 -4.08 -9.59
C PHE A 19 -10.60 -2.99 -10.45
N THR A 20 -10.03 -1.80 -10.55
CA THR A 20 -10.51 -0.75 -11.47
C THR A 20 -10.50 -1.23 -12.93
N VAL A 21 -9.49 -2.01 -13.33
CA VAL A 21 -9.45 -2.63 -14.67
C VAL A 21 -10.61 -3.60 -14.86
N PHE A 22 -10.92 -4.43 -13.86
CA PHE A 22 -12.04 -5.38 -13.93
C PHE A 22 -13.35 -4.65 -14.19
N GLU A 23 -13.67 -3.66 -13.37
CA GLU A 23 -14.91 -2.87 -13.52
C GLU A 23 -14.98 -2.14 -14.86
N ALA A 24 -13.88 -1.54 -15.32
CA ALA A 24 -13.80 -0.87 -16.62
C ALA A 24 -13.96 -1.87 -17.78
N GLY A 25 -13.35 -3.04 -17.66
CA GLY A 25 -13.46 -4.12 -18.65
C GLY A 25 -14.87 -4.64 -18.83
N LEU A 26 -15.65 -4.75 -17.74
CA LEU A 26 -17.09 -5.09 -17.82
C LEU A 26 -17.88 -4.07 -18.66
N MET A 27 -17.41 -2.83 -18.72
CA MET A 27 -18.00 -1.76 -19.55
C MET A 27 -17.31 -1.59 -20.90
N GLN A 28 -16.43 -2.53 -21.28
CA GLN A 28 -15.67 -2.49 -22.53
C GLN A 28 -14.79 -1.24 -22.68
N LEU A 29 -14.31 -0.68 -21.57
CA LEU A 29 -13.33 0.39 -21.57
C LEU A 29 -11.91 -0.21 -21.58
N ARG A 30 -11.06 0.30 -22.45
CA ARG A 30 -9.64 -0.09 -22.49
C ARG A 30 -8.89 0.62 -21.39
N CYS A 31 -8.09 -0.12 -20.64
CA CYS A 31 -7.29 0.39 -19.55
C CYS A 31 -5.79 0.26 -19.81
N HIS A 32 -5.02 1.23 -19.29
CA HIS A 32 -3.58 1.14 -19.16
C HIS A 32 -3.18 1.59 -17.77
N LEU A 33 -2.29 0.83 -17.11
CA LEU A 33 -1.82 1.14 -15.76
C LEU A 33 -0.38 1.65 -15.82
N ILE A 34 -0.09 2.67 -15.00
CA ILE A 34 1.29 3.14 -14.73
C ILE A 34 1.60 2.86 -13.27
N ASP A 35 2.74 2.23 -12.99
CA ASP A 35 3.21 2.06 -11.62
C ASP A 35 4.72 2.26 -11.54
N ALA A 36 5.18 2.94 -10.47
CA ALA A 36 6.60 3.14 -10.19
C ALA A 36 7.32 1.84 -9.79
N LEU A 37 6.59 0.83 -9.35
CA LEU A 37 7.13 -0.49 -9.05
C LEU A 37 7.29 -1.33 -10.31
N PRO A 38 8.29 -2.24 -10.35
CA PRO A 38 8.55 -3.08 -11.52
C PRO A 38 7.55 -4.23 -11.69
N GLN A 39 6.63 -4.40 -10.73
CA GLN A 39 5.62 -5.46 -10.73
C GLN A 39 4.30 -4.96 -10.16
N PRO A 40 3.14 -5.54 -10.59
CA PRO A 40 1.84 -5.21 -10.00
C PRO A 40 1.70 -5.66 -8.55
N GLY A 41 0.70 -5.10 -7.85
CA GLY A 41 0.32 -5.49 -6.50
C GLY A 41 0.60 -4.41 -5.46
N GLY A 42 1.46 -3.42 -5.76
CA GLY A 42 1.72 -2.30 -4.86
C GLY A 42 2.25 -2.76 -3.50
N GLN A 43 1.64 -2.29 -2.40
CA GLN A 43 2.06 -2.65 -1.04
C GLN A 43 1.97 -4.16 -0.75
N LEU A 44 1.02 -4.85 -1.36
CA LEU A 44 0.76 -6.26 -1.08
C LEU A 44 1.92 -7.14 -1.54
N THR A 45 2.49 -6.84 -2.69
CA THR A 45 3.65 -7.59 -3.21
C THR A 45 4.98 -7.07 -2.70
N GLU A 46 5.10 -5.74 -2.53
CA GLU A 46 6.38 -5.12 -2.18
C GLU A 46 6.71 -5.22 -0.68
N ILE A 47 5.70 -5.13 0.20
CA ILE A 47 5.92 -4.97 1.63
C ILE A 47 5.63 -6.24 2.42
N TYR A 48 4.53 -6.96 2.10
CA TYR A 48 4.08 -8.08 2.93
C TYR A 48 3.34 -9.19 2.14
N PRO A 49 3.98 -9.75 1.08
CA PRO A 49 3.30 -10.71 0.20
C PRO A 49 2.81 -11.98 0.91
N LYS A 50 3.49 -12.38 1.98
CA LYS A 50 3.17 -13.58 2.79
C LYS A 50 2.31 -13.28 4.02
N LYS A 51 1.79 -12.04 4.16
CA LYS A 51 0.90 -11.67 5.27
C LYS A 51 -0.53 -12.07 4.95
N PRO A 52 -1.24 -12.76 5.87
CA PRO A 52 -2.65 -13.05 5.70
C PRO A 52 -3.50 -11.77 5.86
N ILE A 53 -4.52 -11.66 5.03
CA ILE A 53 -5.56 -10.62 5.06
C ILE A 53 -6.89 -11.31 5.36
N TYR A 54 -7.67 -10.76 6.28
CA TYR A 54 -8.91 -11.38 6.80
C TYR A 54 -10.17 -10.60 6.44
N ASP A 55 -10.05 -9.38 5.90
CA ASP A 55 -11.15 -8.45 5.62
C ASP A 55 -11.46 -8.32 4.13
N ILE A 56 -11.12 -9.34 3.34
CA ILE A 56 -11.56 -9.46 1.94
C ILE A 56 -12.80 -10.35 1.90
N PRO A 57 -13.96 -9.81 1.50
CA PRO A 57 -15.20 -10.58 1.42
C PRO A 57 -15.07 -11.84 0.55
N GLY A 58 -15.62 -12.95 1.04
CA GLY A 58 -15.56 -14.24 0.35
C GLY A 58 -14.34 -15.09 0.68
N PHE A 59 -13.32 -14.54 1.37
CA PHE A 59 -12.15 -15.26 1.83
C PHE A 59 -12.10 -15.25 3.37
N PRO A 60 -12.11 -16.40 4.05
CA PRO A 60 -11.84 -16.46 5.50
C PRO A 60 -10.45 -15.92 5.83
N SER A 61 -9.49 -16.15 4.94
CA SER A 61 -8.14 -15.58 4.92
C SER A 61 -7.55 -15.75 3.53
N VAL A 62 -6.76 -14.78 3.06
CA VAL A 62 -6.02 -14.85 1.81
C VAL A 62 -4.64 -14.21 2.03
N LEU A 63 -3.57 -14.79 1.48
CA LEU A 63 -2.28 -14.12 1.50
C LEU A 63 -2.29 -12.90 0.58
N ALA A 64 -1.56 -11.87 0.97
CA ALA A 64 -1.50 -10.61 0.21
C ALA A 64 -1.03 -10.83 -1.24
N GLY A 65 -0.03 -11.68 -1.45
CA GLY A 65 0.43 -12.09 -2.78
C GLY A 65 -0.64 -12.83 -3.57
N ASP A 66 -1.29 -13.83 -2.95
CA ASP A 66 -2.35 -14.63 -3.60
C ASP A 66 -3.54 -13.76 -4.01
N LEU A 67 -3.88 -12.73 -3.22
CA LEU A 67 -4.92 -11.78 -3.61
C LEU A 67 -4.54 -11.01 -4.88
N VAL A 68 -3.27 -10.63 -5.02
CA VAL A 68 -2.78 -9.97 -6.25
C VAL A 68 -2.83 -10.91 -7.44
N ASP A 69 -2.40 -12.16 -7.27
CA ASP A 69 -2.44 -13.18 -8.34
C ASP A 69 -3.89 -13.42 -8.81
N ASN A 70 -4.83 -13.54 -7.88
CA ASN A 70 -6.26 -13.67 -8.18
C ASN A 70 -6.81 -12.45 -8.94
N LEU A 71 -6.42 -11.22 -8.55
CA LEU A 71 -6.81 -10.00 -9.26
C LEU A 71 -6.19 -9.93 -10.66
N MET A 72 -4.95 -10.36 -10.83
CA MET A 72 -4.30 -10.42 -12.15
C MET A 72 -4.99 -11.43 -13.06
N GLU A 73 -5.37 -12.60 -12.54
CA GLU A 73 -6.20 -13.58 -13.27
C GLU A 73 -7.57 -12.98 -13.66
N GLN A 74 -8.22 -12.29 -12.72
CA GLN A 74 -9.53 -11.67 -12.93
C GLN A 74 -9.52 -10.60 -14.04
N ILE A 75 -8.41 -9.88 -14.24
CA ILE A 75 -8.30 -8.84 -15.28
C ILE A 75 -7.74 -9.35 -16.61
N ALA A 76 -7.16 -10.54 -16.65
CA ALA A 76 -6.50 -11.08 -17.83
C ALA A 76 -7.37 -11.08 -19.11
N PRO A 77 -8.69 -11.40 -19.07
CA PRO A 77 -9.55 -11.34 -20.24
C PRO A 77 -9.65 -9.96 -20.88
N PHE A 78 -9.48 -8.87 -20.11
CA PHE A 78 -9.60 -7.50 -20.59
C PHE A 78 -8.31 -6.95 -21.20
N LYS A 79 -7.19 -7.69 -21.08
CA LYS A 79 -5.88 -7.38 -21.68
C LYS A 79 -5.42 -5.93 -21.44
N PRO A 80 -5.37 -5.47 -20.18
CA PRO A 80 -4.88 -4.11 -19.89
C PRO A 80 -3.42 -3.97 -20.29
N GLY A 81 -3.04 -2.74 -20.68
CA GLY A 81 -1.64 -2.38 -20.86
C GLY A 81 -0.99 -2.01 -19.53
N PHE A 82 0.33 -2.20 -19.43
CA PHE A 82 1.12 -1.82 -18.26
C PHE A 82 2.37 -1.05 -18.66
N THR A 83 2.65 0.02 -17.91
CA THR A 83 3.94 0.72 -17.88
C THR A 83 4.45 0.65 -16.45
N LEU A 84 5.31 -0.32 -16.17
CA LEU A 84 5.84 -0.62 -14.84
C LEU A 84 7.28 -0.14 -14.70
N GLY A 85 7.68 0.19 -13.45
CA GLY A 85 9.00 0.75 -13.16
C GLY A 85 9.12 2.23 -13.53
N GLU A 86 8.03 2.88 -13.91
CA GLU A 86 7.98 4.27 -14.30
C GLU A 86 6.95 5.04 -13.46
N ARG A 87 7.36 6.19 -12.93
CA ARG A 87 6.46 7.03 -12.13
C ARG A 87 5.75 8.05 -13.04
N ALA A 88 4.45 8.26 -12.83
CA ALA A 88 3.72 9.36 -13.47
C ALA A 88 4.25 10.70 -12.93
N GLU A 89 4.79 11.55 -13.80
CA GLU A 89 5.43 12.82 -13.43
C GLU A 89 4.52 14.01 -13.69
N THR A 90 4.06 14.17 -14.90
CA THR A 90 3.26 15.34 -15.28
C THR A 90 1.94 14.94 -15.88
N ILE A 91 0.95 15.80 -15.70
CA ILE A 91 -0.34 15.69 -16.36
C ILE A 91 -0.68 17.03 -17.04
N THR A 92 -1.18 16.97 -18.25
CA THR A 92 -1.74 18.11 -18.97
C THR A 92 -3.06 17.72 -19.61
N LYS A 93 -3.96 18.70 -19.80
CA LYS A 93 -5.23 18.47 -20.47
C LYS A 93 -5.24 19.22 -21.79
N ASP A 94 -5.52 18.53 -22.88
CA ASP A 94 -5.74 19.13 -24.20
C ASP A 94 -7.14 19.76 -24.22
N GLU A 95 -7.21 21.07 -24.33
CA GLU A 95 -8.48 21.83 -24.31
C GLU A 95 -9.38 21.52 -25.52
N LYS A 96 -8.80 21.06 -26.64
CA LYS A 96 -9.58 20.77 -27.85
C LYS A 96 -10.25 19.40 -27.79
N THR A 97 -9.55 18.40 -27.27
CA THR A 97 -10.04 17.02 -27.19
C THR A 97 -10.63 16.68 -25.82
N GLY A 98 -10.27 17.43 -24.79
CA GLY A 98 -10.58 17.14 -23.40
C GLY A 98 -9.77 15.99 -22.81
N HIS A 99 -8.86 15.37 -23.59
CA HIS A 99 -8.05 14.25 -23.14
C HIS A 99 -6.89 14.72 -22.27
N PHE A 100 -6.51 13.88 -21.33
CA PHE A 100 -5.30 14.06 -20.52
C PHE A 100 -4.11 13.43 -21.22
N GLU A 101 -2.96 14.08 -21.14
CA GLU A 101 -1.66 13.49 -21.42
C GLU A 101 -0.88 13.38 -20.12
N VAL A 102 -0.40 12.17 -19.81
CA VAL A 102 0.48 11.88 -18.70
C VAL A 102 1.84 11.45 -19.24
N VAL A 103 2.91 12.05 -18.70
CA VAL A 103 4.29 11.70 -19.04
C VAL A 103 4.95 11.09 -17.80
N THR A 104 5.67 10.00 -18.01
CA THR A 104 6.36 9.26 -16.92
C THR A 104 7.78 9.77 -16.71
N SER A 105 8.44 9.28 -15.66
CA SER A 105 9.84 9.55 -15.33
C SER A 105 10.82 9.18 -16.45
N GLU A 106 10.48 8.20 -17.29
CA GLU A 106 11.29 7.75 -18.43
C GLU A 106 10.87 8.43 -19.74
N GLY A 107 9.90 9.35 -19.68
CA GLY A 107 9.40 10.09 -20.83
C GLY A 107 8.36 9.35 -21.68
N THR A 108 7.84 8.23 -21.21
CA THR A 108 6.73 7.52 -21.86
C THR A 108 5.46 8.37 -21.78
N ARG A 109 4.77 8.54 -22.92
CA ARG A 109 3.60 9.42 -23.05
C ARG A 109 2.32 8.58 -23.16
N HIS A 110 1.34 8.91 -22.33
CA HIS A 110 0.02 8.25 -22.31
C HIS A 110 -1.06 9.30 -22.55
N GLN A 111 -2.09 8.93 -23.31
CA GLN A 111 -3.24 9.79 -23.57
C GLN A 111 -4.54 9.03 -23.25
N ALA A 112 -5.41 9.65 -22.45
CA ALA A 112 -6.69 9.06 -22.05
C ALA A 112 -7.77 10.14 -21.85
N ALA A 113 -9.05 9.75 -22.03
CA ALA A 113 -10.19 10.60 -21.71
C ALA A 113 -10.39 10.77 -20.19
N VAL A 114 -10.01 9.76 -19.42
CA VAL A 114 -10.18 9.71 -17.97
C VAL A 114 -8.89 9.22 -17.30
N VAL A 115 -8.56 9.81 -16.14
CA VAL A 115 -7.48 9.35 -15.25
C VAL A 115 -8.06 8.93 -13.92
N ILE A 116 -7.72 7.72 -13.45
CA ILE A 116 -8.10 7.22 -12.12
C ILE A 116 -6.81 7.01 -11.31
N ILE A 117 -6.66 7.77 -10.22
CA ILE A 117 -5.51 7.69 -9.35
C ILE A 117 -5.79 6.66 -8.25
N ALA A 118 -5.07 5.53 -8.28
CA ALA A 118 -5.15 4.42 -7.34
C ALA A 118 -3.78 4.17 -6.65
N GLY A 119 -2.99 5.25 -6.46
CA GLY A 119 -1.60 5.22 -6.03
C GLY A 119 -1.36 4.84 -4.55
N GLY A 120 -2.39 4.42 -3.81
CA GLY A 120 -2.28 3.98 -2.41
C GLY A 120 -1.72 5.08 -1.51
N LEU A 121 -0.68 4.77 -0.75
CA LEU A 121 0.03 5.75 0.09
C LEU A 121 1.13 6.50 -0.67
N GLY A 122 1.24 6.32 -1.99
CA GLY A 122 2.31 6.89 -2.81
C GLY A 122 3.64 6.15 -2.66
N SER A 123 4.76 6.85 -2.70
CA SER A 123 6.07 6.23 -2.52
C SER A 123 6.21 5.63 -1.11
N PHE A 124 6.66 4.36 -1.04
CA PHE A 124 6.79 3.60 0.21
C PHE A 124 8.08 3.95 0.95
N GLU A 125 8.18 5.17 1.44
CA GLU A 125 9.29 5.53 2.31
C GLU A 125 8.94 5.18 3.76
N PRO A 126 9.67 4.23 4.38
CA PRO A 126 9.49 3.95 5.79
C PRO A 126 9.87 5.17 6.62
N ARG A 127 9.10 5.43 7.68
CA ARG A 127 9.45 6.46 8.66
C ARG A 127 10.69 6.02 9.41
N LYS A 128 11.82 6.66 9.11
CA LYS A 128 13.09 6.37 9.73
C LYS A 128 13.20 7.05 11.10
N PRO A 129 13.63 6.33 12.15
CA PRO A 129 13.90 6.93 13.44
C PRO A 129 15.16 7.82 13.41
N ALA A 130 15.19 8.83 14.27
CA ALA A 130 16.35 9.70 14.43
C ALA A 130 17.38 9.05 15.39
N VAL A 131 18.03 7.97 14.94
CA VAL A 131 19.06 7.25 15.72
C VAL A 131 20.44 7.48 15.09
N PRO A 132 21.48 7.81 15.87
CA PRO A 132 22.82 7.99 15.35
C PRO A 132 23.34 6.76 14.59
N LYS A 133 24.05 6.99 13.49
CA LYS A 133 24.64 5.93 12.63
C LYS A 133 23.62 4.96 12.01
N LEU A 134 22.36 5.34 11.91
CA LEU A 134 21.32 4.48 11.34
C LEU A 134 21.67 3.99 9.92
N SER A 135 22.17 4.90 9.08
CA SER A 135 22.59 4.61 7.70
C SER A 135 23.69 3.55 7.59
N ASP A 136 24.54 3.41 8.58
CA ASP A 136 25.65 2.46 8.57
C ASP A 136 25.18 1.01 8.69
N PHE A 137 23.97 0.82 9.28
CA PHE A 137 23.36 -0.48 9.56
C PHE A 137 22.14 -0.79 8.69
N GLU A 138 21.67 0.12 7.83
CA GLU A 138 20.62 -0.16 6.85
C GLU A 138 21.06 -1.30 5.94
N ASN A 139 20.20 -2.30 5.76
CA ASN A 139 20.48 -3.57 5.07
C ASN A 139 21.63 -4.42 5.70
N LYS A 140 22.13 -4.03 6.86
CA LYS A 140 23.17 -4.74 7.61
C LYS A 140 22.74 -5.06 9.05
N GLY A 141 21.46 -5.31 9.24
CA GLY A 141 20.82 -5.60 10.51
C GLY A 141 19.67 -4.65 10.86
N VAL A 142 19.50 -3.53 10.15
CA VAL A 142 18.29 -2.71 10.22
C VAL A 142 17.45 -2.95 8.98
N ALA A 143 16.18 -3.34 9.15
CA ALA A 143 15.23 -3.56 8.09
C ALA A 143 13.87 -2.95 8.42
N TYR A 144 13.27 -2.24 7.45
CA TYR A 144 11.99 -1.55 7.62
C TYR A 144 10.80 -2.36 7.09
N ILE A 145 11.09 -3.46 6.38
CA ILE A 145 10.13 -4.29 5.66
C ILE A 145 10.53 -5.75 5.85
N VAL A 146 9.54 -6.62 6.02
CA VAL A 146 9.72 -8.08 6.06
C VAL A 146 9.17 -8.67 4.77
N ARG A 147 10.03 -8.80 3.75
CA ARG A 147 9.65 -9.42 2.47
C ARG A 147 9.60 -10.94 2.57
N ASP A 148 10.59 -11.54 3.19
CA ASP A 148 10.65 -12.97 3.46
C ASP A 148 10.97 -13.23 4.94
N PRO A 149 9.99 -13.76 5.71
CA PRO A 149 10.19 -14.07 7.12
C PRO A 149 11.30 -15.08 7.40
N GLU A 150 11.61 -15.96 6.44
CA GLU A 150 12.65 -16.98 6.61
C GLU A 150 14.07 -16.38 6.76
N TYR A 151 14.28 -15.16 6.28
CA TYR A 151 15.55 -14.44 6.51
C TYR A 151 15.85 -14.20 8.00
N PHE A 152 14.83 -14.24 8.83
CA PHE A 152 14.92 -13.96 10.27
C PHE A 152 14.91 -15.24 11.11
N ARG A 153 14.96 -16.42 10.46
CA ARG A 153 15.02 -17.71 11.16
C ARG A 153 16.27 -17.79 12.04
N ASP A 154 16.10 -18.27 13.26
CA ASP A 154 17.13 -18.40 14.29
C ASP A 154 17.88 -17.10 14.64
N LYS A 155 17.23 -15.93 14.45
CA LYS A 155 17.77 -14.62 14.77
C LYS A 155 17.16 -14.02 16.04
N ASN A 156 17.94 -13.19 16.73
CA ASN A 156 17.46 -12.34 17.79
C ASN A 156 16.91 -11.05 17.20
N LEU A 157 15.62 -10.81 17.40
CA LEU A 157 14.92 -9.69 16.79
C LEU A 157 14.52 -8.67 17.84
N VAL A 158 14.79 -7.41 17.54
CA VAL A 158 14.15 -6.28 18.19
C VAL A 158 13.20 -5.63 17.20
N ILE A 159 11.94 -5.50 17.57
CA ILE A 159 10.90 -4.86 16.76
C ILE A 159 10.45 -3.61 17.50
N SER A 160 10.40 -2.48 16.82
CA SER A 160 9.94 -1.21 17.40
C SER A 160 8.69 -0.74 16.69
N GLY A 161 7.62 -0.49 17.45
CA GLY A 161 6.35 -0.02 16.91
C GLY A 161 5.17 -0.32 17.84
N GLY A 162 4.00 0.18 17.49
CA GLY A 162 2.78 -0.03 18.29
C GLY A 162 1.51 -0.09 17.45
N GLY A 163 1.62 -0.15 16.14
CA GLY A 163 0.52 -0.40 15.20
C GLY A 163 0.49 -1.86 14.75
N ASP A 164 -0.52 -2.20 13.95
CA ASP A 164 -0.79 -3.58 13.49
C ASP A 164 0.44 -4.27 12.90
N SER A 165 1.19 -3.61 12.01
CA SER A 165 2.38 -4.23 11.39
C SER A 165 3.43 -4.66 12.43
N ALA A 166 3.66 -3.87 13.48
CA ALA A 166 4.64 -4.21 14.50
C ALA A 166 4.16 -5.37 15.39
N LEU A 167 2.86 -5.36 15.73
CA LEU A 167 2.27 -6.41 16.54
C LEU A 167 2.21 -7.73 15.79
N ASP A 168 1.73 -7.71 14.56
CA ASP A 168 1.57 -8.91 13.72
C ASP A 168 2.92 -9.60 13.48
N TRP A 169 3.97 -8.84 13.13
CA TRP A 169 5.30 -9.41 12.95
C TRP A 169 5.92 -9.89 14.27
N ALA A 170 5.69 -9.18 15.37
CA ALA A 170 6.18 -9.62 16.69
C ALA A 170 5.54 -10.95 17.08
N ILE A 171 4.23 -11.10 16.89
CA ILE A 171 3.47 -12.34 17.14
C ILE A 171 3.97 -13.45 16.22
N TYR A 172 4.03 -13.20 14.92
CA TYR A 172 4.48 -14.19 13.94
C TYR A 172 5.86 -14.77 14.28
N PHE A 173 6.83 -13.89 14.56
CA PHE A 173 8.19 -14.30 14.87
C PHE A 173 8.30 -15.00 16.24
N ALA A 174 7.49 -14.60 17.22
CA ALA A 174 7.48 -15.23 18.55
C ALA A 174 6.84 -16.63 18.55
N GLU A 175 5.89 -16.89 17.64
CA GLU A 175 5.29 -18.22 17.45
C GLU A 175 6.06 -19.11 16.49
N GLY A 176 6.99 -18.55 15.72
CA GLY A 176 7.59 -19.21 14.56
C GLY A 176 9.12 -19.19 14.52
N PRO A 177 9.69 -18.58 13.47
CA PRO A 177 11.06 -18.88 13.09
C PRO A 177 12.15 -18.19 13.92
N ALA A 178 11.86 -17.11 14.66
CA ALA A 178 12.91 -16.36 15.36
C ALA A 178 13.43 -17.11 16.60
N ARG A 179 14.69 -16.85 16.94
CA ARG A 179 15.29 -17.35 18.20
C ARG A 179 14.75 -16.61 19.41
N SER A 180 14.64 -15.31 19.30
CA SER A 180 14.05 -14.44 20.33
C SER A 180 13.42 -13.20 19.71
N VAL A 181 12.37 -12.69 20.35
CA VAL A 181 11.69 -11.46 19.94
C VAL A 181 11.55 -10.53 21.14
N THR A 182 11.96 -9.29 20.95
CA THR A 182 11.68 -8.19 21.89
C THR A 182 10.91 -7.10 21.14
N LEU A 183 9.68 -6.83 21.56
CA LEU A 183 8.89 -5.70 21.05
C LEU A 183 9.12 -4.48 21.94
N LEU A 184 9.49 -3.37 21.33
CA LEU A 184 9.65 -2.07 21.98
C LEU A 184 8.52 -1.13 21.57
N HIS A 185 7.92 -0.45 22.54
CA HIS A 185 6.95 0.61 22.27
C HIS A 185 7.16 1.82 23.20
N ARG A 186 7.12 3.02 22.62
CA ARG A 186 7.38 4.29 23.33
C ARG A 186 6.31 4.65 24.37
N SER A 187 5.11 4.10 24.28
CA SER A 187 4.01 4.33 25.20
C SER A 187 3.47 3.02 25.77
N GLN A 188 2.60 3.09 26.77
CA GLN A 188 1.98 1.90 27.35
C GLN A 188 0.89 1.30 26.46
N GLN A 189 0.17 2.15 25.67
CA GLN A 189 -0.97 1.73 24.87
C GLN A 189 -0.56 1.49 23.42
N PHE A 190 -0.84 0.29 22.92
CA PHE A 190 -0.71 -0.05 21.52
C PHE A 190 -1.91 0.46 20.73
N ARG A 191 -1.67 0.80 19.45
CA ARG A 191 -2.70 1.27 18.50
C ARG A 191 -3.23 0.16 17.60
N GLY A 192 -2.62 -1.02 17.65
CA GLY A 192 -3.05 -2.17 16.86
C GLY A 192 -4.37 -2.76 17.37
N HIS A 193 -4.92 -3.68 16.59
CA HIS A 193 -6.20 -4.32 16.87
C HIS A 193 -6.21 -5.00 18.25
N HIS A 194 -7.35 -4.94 18.94
CA HIS A 194 -7.46 -5.46 20.31
C HIS A 194 -7.08 -6.94 20.46
N ASP A 195 -7.43 -7.77 19.47
CA ASP A 195 -7.07 -9.20 19.49
C ASP A 195 -5.57 -9.41 19.35
N SER A 196 -4.88 -8.64 18.49
CA SER A 196 -3.42 -8.68 18.36
C SER A 196 -2.74 -8.25 19.66
N VAL A 197 -3.27 -7.23 20.34
CA VAL A 197 -2.75 -6.78 21.64
C VAL A 197 -2.94 -7.86 22.72
N ALA A 198 -4.10 -8.52 22.78
CA ALA A 198 -4.37 -9.61 23.72
C ALA A 198 -3.43 -10.79 23.46
N LYS A 199 -3.22 -11.20 22.22
CA LYS A 199 -2.32 -12.28 21.83
C LYS A 199 -0.85 -11.94 22.14
N LEU A 200 -0.43 -10.69 21.91
CA LEU A 200 0.90 -10.20 22.26
C LEU A 200 1.19 -10.40 23.76
N TYR A 201 0.26 -9.99 24.63
CA TYR A 201 0.44 -10.14 26.07
C TYR A 201 0.41 -11.60 26.52
N ALA A 202 -0.43 -12.44 25.90
CA ALA A 202 -0.43 -13.88 26.17
C ALA A 202 0.92 -14.53 25.83
N LEU A 203 1.55 -14.15 24.71
CA LEU A 203 2.88 -14.64 24.34
C LEU A 203 3.98 -14.13 25.28
N ARG A 204 3.90 -12.90 25.74
CA ARG A 204 4.80 -12.35 26.77
C ARG A 204 4.68 -13.16 28.07
N ASP A 205 3.46 -13.39 28.56
CA ASP A 205 3.18 -14.09 29.83
C ASP A 205 3.57 -15.57 29.75
N ALA A 206 3.53 -16.15 28.52
CA ALA A 206 4.05 -17.49 28.27
C ALA A 206 5.58 -17.54 28.08
N GLY A 207 6.29 -16.41 28.23
CA GLY A 207 7.74 -16.33 28.09
C GLY A 207 8.28 -16.53 26.66
N LYS A 208 7.41 -16.44 25.64
CA LYS A 208 7.80 -16.60 24.23
C LYS A 208 8.39 -15.34 23.62
N MET A 209 8.18 -14.19 24.22
CA MET A 209 8.74 -12.91 23.78
C MET A 209 8.87 -11.94 24.94
N GLN A 210 9.63 -10.87 24.73
CA GLN A 210 9.68 -9.72 25.64
C GLN A 210 8.88 -8.56 25.06
N VAL A 211 8.21 -7.80 25.93
CA VAL A 211 7.50 -6.57 25.58
C VAL A 211 7.97 -5.47 26.52
N LEU A 212 8.63 -4.45 25.99
CA LEU A 212 9.10 -3.31 26.75
C LEU A 212 8.33 -2.07 26.29
N THR A 213 7.53 -1.53 27.18
CA THR A 213 6.81 -0.27 27.01
C THR A 213 7.62 0.90 27.56
N HIS A 214 7.26 2.13 27.19
CA HIS A 214 8.04 3.33 27.51
C HIS A 214 9.53 3.16 27.15
N ALA A 215 9.78 2.51 26.00
CA ALA A 215 11.10 2.12 25.54
C ALA A 215 11.35 2.54 24.10
N GLU A 216 12.50 3.14 23.84
CA GLU A 216 12.92 3.59 22.51
C GLU A 216 14.37 3.19 22.24
N VAL A 217 14.69 2.88 20.99
CA VAL A 217 16.07 2.66 20.57
C VAL A 217 16.73 4.03 20.37
N VAL A 218 17.82 4.25 21.08
CA VAL A 218 18.59 5.51 21.07
C VAL A 218 20.00 5.35 20.52
N GLY A 219 20.44 4.12 20.22
CA GLY A 219 21.75 3.85 19.65
C GLY A 219 21.84 2.46 19.03
N LEU A 220 22.84 2.28 18.19
CA LEU A 220 23.12 1.02 17.50
C LEU A 220 24.56 0.61 17.76
N GLU A 221 24.79 -0.68 17.96
CA GLU A 221 26.09 -1.28 18.18
C GLU A 221 26.39 -2.31 17.08
N GLY A 222 27.66 -2.37 16.67
CA GLY A 222 28.11 -3.34 15.68
C GLY A 222 29.40 -2.91 15.00
N ASN A 223 30.02 -3.85 14.32
CA ASN A 223 31.19 -3.61 13.47
C ASN A 223 30.89 -4.12 12.06
N GLY A 224 30.46 -3.21 11.18
CA GLY A 224 30.04 -3.52 9.81
C GLY A 224 28.68 -4.22 9.68
N ARG A 225 28.14 -4.77 10.77
CA ARG A 225 26.80 -5.35 10.90
C ARG A 225 26.26 -5.10 12.31
N LEU A 226 24.96 -4.95 12.45
CA LEU A 226 24.28 -4.79 13.73
C LEU A 226 24.51 -6.04 14.61
N ASN A 227 24.86 -5.81 15.89
CA ASN A 227 24.95 -6.88 16.90
C ASN A 227 24.26 -6.49 18.21
N GLY A 228 23.79 -5.25 18.35
CA GLY A 228 23.07 -4.78 19.51
C GLY A 228 22.33 -3.47 19.25
N VAL A 229 21.26 -3.23 19.99
CA VAL A 229 20.57 -1.95 20.08
C VAL A 229 20.64 -1.39 21.48
N VAL A 230 20.90 -0.10 21.59
CA VAL A 230 20.86 0.61 22.86
C VAL A 230 19.45 1.14 23.06
N VAL A 231 18.81 0.72 24.10
CA VAL A 231 17.43 1.07 24.44
C VAL A 231 17.43 1.98 25.67
N GLU A 232 16.64 3.02 25.64
CA GLU A 232 16.30 3.84 26.78
C GLU A 232 14.87 3.48 27.20
N GLN A 233 14.71 3.02 28.45
CA GLN A 233 13.42 2.66 29.02
C GLN A 233 13.20 3.45 30.30
N GLN A 234 12.00 3.97 30.48
CA GLN A 234 11.65 4.86 31.58
C GLN A 234 11.89 4.22 32.98
N GLU A 235 11.62 2.93 33.14
CA GLU A 235 11.71 2.22 34.42
C GLU A 235 13.12 1.71 34.73
N THR A 236 13.83 1.20 33.74
CA THR A 236 15.13 0.51 33.90
C THR A 236 16.31 1.34 33.44
N GLY A 237 16.06 2.50 32.81
CA GLY A 237 17.09 3.33 32.24
C GLY A 237 17.66 2.76 30.93
N ARG A 238 18.95 2.93 30.74
CA ARG A 238 19.64 2.53 29.51
C ARG A 238 20.13 1.09 29.60
N LEU A 239 19.77 0.29 28.57
CA LEU A 239 20.19 -1.11 28.43
C LEU A 239 20.61 -1.41 26.99
N VAL A 240 21.43 -2.44 26.81
CA VAL A 240 21.83 -2.94 25.51
C VAL A 240 21.16 -4.31 25.29
N LEU A 241 20.42 -4.47 24.19
CA LEU A 241 19.82 -5.72 23.78
C LEU A 241 20.65 -6.34 22.66
N PRO A 242 21.23 -7.54 22.85
CA PRO A 242 21.85 -8.28 21.77
C PRO A 242 20.85 -8.53 20.63
N THR A 243 21.20 -8.18 19.41
CA THR A 243 20.23 -8.11 18.32
C THR A 243 20.91 -8.41 16.98
N ASP A 244 20.41 -9.41 16.26
CA ASP A 244 20.84 -9.66 14.87
C ASP A 244 20.13 -8.72 13.88
N TYR A 245 18.85 -8.40 14.16
CA TYR A 245 18.06 -7.47 13.37
C TYR A 245 17.19 -6.57 14.22
N TRP A 246 17.18 -5.29 13.87
CA TRP A 246 16.21 -4.32 14.35
C TRP A 246 15.21 -3.97 13.25
N LEU A 247 13.91 -4.08 13.57
CA LEU A 247 12.78 -3.80 12.69
C LEU A 247 12.03 -2.56 13.22
N PRO A 248 12.40 -1.34 12.85
CA PRO A 248 11.65 -0.12 13.20
C PRO A 248 10.40 0.01 12.31
N LEU A 249 9.28 -0.56 12.75
CA LEU A 249 8.00 -0.59 12.04
C LEU A 249 7.11 0.59 12.46
N PHE A 250 7.53 1.80 12.09
CA PHE A 250 6.83 3.05 12.44
C PHE A 250 5.79 3.49 11.42
N GLY A 251 5.51 2.64 10.44
CA GLY A 251 4.62 2.90 9.32
C GLY A 251 5.33 3.63 8.18
N LEU A 252 4.57 3.86 7.13
CA LEU A 252 5.04 4.54 5.92
C LEU A 252 4.67 6.02 6.00
N ALA A 253 5.48 6.86 5.38
CA ALA A 253 5.15 8.26 5.15
C ALA A 253 4.38 8.35 3.83
N PRO A 254 3.10 8.75 3.83
CA PRO A 254 2.38 9.00 2.59
C PRO A 254 3.08 10.12 1.83
N LYS A 255 3.47 9.86 0.57
CA LYS A 255 4.02 10.88 -0.32
C LYS A 255 3.37 10.74 -1.68
N LEU A 256 2.58 11.71 -2.06
CA LEU A 256 1.94 11.76 -3.38
C LEU A 256 2.97 11.93 -4.52
N GLY A 257 4.19 12.39 -4.18
CA GLY A 257 5.20 12.70 -5.18
C GLY A 257 4.71 13.77 -6.16
N PRO A 258 5.02 13.66 -7.46
CA PRO A 258 4.62 14.65 -8.46
C PRO A 258 3.11 14.89 -8.57
N ILE A 259 2.28 13.91 -8.17
CA ILE A 259 0.81 14.04 -8.16
C ILE A 259 0.36 15.23 -7.29
N ALA A 260 1.13 15.60 -6.27
CA ALA A 260 0.85 16.75 -5.41
C ALA A 260 0.85 18.09 -6.19
N ASP A 261 1.59 18.15 -7.30
CA ASP A 261 1.75 19.35 -8.13
C ASP A 261 0.78 19.39 -9.33
N TRP A 262 -0.14 18.43 -9.42
CA TRP A 262 -1.10 18.34 -10.53
C TRP A 262 -2.31 19.28 -10.40
N GLY A 263 -2.33 20.15 -9.39
CA GLY A 263 -3.45 21.08 -9.14
C GLY A 263 -4.66 20.41 -8.48
N LEU A 264 -4.48 19.25 -7.90
CA LEU A 264 -5.51 18.54 -7.14
C LEU A 264 -5.66 19.13 -5.74
N ASP A 265 -6.87 19.16 -5.21
CA ASP A 265 -7.13 19.53 -3.83
C ASP A 265 -6.60 18.43 -2.89
N ILE A 266 -5.69 18.81 -1.99
CA ILE A 266 -5.03 17.89 -1.06
C ILE A 266 -5.37 18.27 0.38
N ASP A 267 -5.72 17.29 1.19
CA ASP A 267 -5.86 17.41 2.65
C ASP A 267 -5.04 16.33 3.35
N LYS A 268 -4.15 16.75 4.26
CA LYS A 268 -3.29 15.87 5.08
C LYS A 268 -2.52 14.81 4.26
N GLY A 269 -2.08 15.19 3.06
CA GLY A 269 -1.31 14.31 2.19
C GLY A 269 -2.15 13.27 1.42
N ALA A 270 -3.46 13.47 1.31
CA ALA A 270 -4.37 12.66 0.51
C ALA A 270 -5.20 13.55 -0.43
N ILE A 271 -5.61 13.01 -1.58
CA ILE A 271 -6.40 13.72 -2.58
C ILE A 271 -7.84 13.83 -2.09
N LYS A 272 -8.36 15.05 -1.99
CA LYS A 272 -9.77 15.27 -1.67
C LYS A 272 -10.65 14.84 -2.83
N VAL A 273 -11.70 14.11 -2.51
CA VAL A 273 -12.71 13.67 -3.47
C VAL A 273 -14.12 13.95 -2.94
N ASP A 274 -15.05 14.08 -3.86
CA ASP A 274 -16.47 14.12 -3.53
C ASP A 274 -17.07 12.72 -3.67
N ASN A 275 -17.36 12.08 -2.55
CA ASN A 275 -17.95 10.74 -2.53
C ASN A 275 -19.43 10.70 -2.96
N THR A 276 -20.08 11.86 -3.10
CA THR A 276 -21.42 11.99 -3.69
C THR A 276 -21.37 12.13 -5.21
N LEU A 277 -20.18 12.39 -5.77
CA LEU A 277 -19.90 12.50 -7.20
C LEU A 277 -18.92 11.39 -7.66
N ASP A 278 -19.15 10.17 -7.19
CA ASP A 278 -18.42 8.95 -7.60
C ASP A 278 -16.88 9.09 -7.44
N TYR A 279 -16.44 9.76 -6.35
CA TYR A 279 -15.01 9.99 -6.03
C TYR A 279 -14.26 10.88 -7.02
N ALA A 280 -14.98 11.81 -7.65
CA ALA A 280 -14.39 12.84 -8.49
C ALA A 280 -13.49 13.78 -7.68
N THR A 281 -12.39 14.21 -8.29
CA THR A 281 -11.52 15.28 -7.76
C THR A 281 -12.05 16.65 -8.19
N ASN A 282 -11.37 17.73 -7.79
CA ASN A 282 -11.64 19.08 -8.27
C ASN A 282 -11.38 19.26 -9.80
N ILE A 283 -10.70 18.31 -10.45
CA ILE A 283 -10.42 18.34 -11.90
C ILE A 283 -11.33 17.34 -12.62
N ALA A 284 -12.26 17.86 -13.41
CA ALA A 284 -13.22 17.04 -14.15
C ALA A 284 -12.52 16.04 -15.10
N GLY A 285 -12.82 14.74 -14.93
CA GLY A 285 -12.20 13.63 -15.65
C GLY A 285 -11.05 12.96 -14.87
N ILE A 286 -10.71 13.49 -13.68
CA ILE A 286 -9.77 12.83 -12.77
C ILE A 286 -10.53 12.34 -11.53
N PHE A 287 -10.35 11.06 -11.20
CA PHE A 287 -10.89 10.40 -10.00
C PHE A 287 -9.74 9.93 -9.12
N ALA A 288 -9.99 9.75 -7.82
CA ALA A 288 -9.01 9.14 -6.92
C ALA A 288 -9.69 8.11 -6.03
N VAL A 289 -9.15 6.89 -5.98
CA VAL A 289 -9.73 5.73 -5.30
C VAL A 289 -8.71 5.00 -4.43
N GLY A 290 -9.16 4.34 -3.37
CA GLY A 290 -8.31 3.65 -2.41
C GLY A 290 -7.64 4.61 -1.42
N ASP A 291 -6.50 4.20 -0.87
CA ASP A 291 -5.85 4.90 0.25
C ASP A 291 -5.30 6.27 -0.10
N VAL A 292 -5.18 6.59 -1.40
CA VAL A 292 -4.68 7.87 -1.89
C VAL A 292 -5.67 9.02 -1.68
N ASN A 293 -6.98 8.72 -1.55
CA ASN A 293 -8.02 9.72 -1.40
C ASN A 293 -8.43 9.99 0.06
N THR A 294 -9.18 11.08 0.25
CA THR A 294 -9.83 11.41 1.51
C THR A 294 -11.18 12.09 1.29
N TYR A 295 -12.14 11.75 2.15
CA TYR A 295 -13.49 12.31 2.24
C TYR A 295 -14.07 12.03 3.63
N PRO A 296 -15.17 12.68 4.08
CA PRO A 296 -15.79 12.40 5.36
C PRO A 296 -16.21 10.93 5.51
N GLY A 297 -15.73 10.25 6.55
CA GLY A 297 -16.01 8.83 6.79
C GLY A 297 -15.11 7.85 6.05
N LYS A 298 -14.00 8.31 5.43
CA LYS A 298 -13.04 7.45 4.74
C LYS A 298 -12.47 6.37 5.65
N LEU A 299 -12.55 5.12 5.20
CA LEU A 299 -11.83 3.98 5.75
C LEU A 299 -10.78 3.50 4.76
N LYS A 300 -9.54 3.32 5.22
CA LYS A 300 -8.43 2.83 4.40
C LYS A 300 -8.39 1.30 4.40
N LEU A 301 -9.39 0.70 3.76
CA LEU A 301 -9.53 -0.74 3.55
C LEU A 301 -9.54 -1.05 2.06
N ILE A 302 -8.97 -2.18 1.67
CA ILE A 302 -8.99 -2.63 0.26
C ILE A 302 -10.44 -2.76 -0.23
N LEU A 303 -11.32 -3.32 0.58
CA LEU A 303 -12.75 -3.43 0.32
C LEU A 303 -13.40 -2.08 -0.03
N CYS A 304 -13.10 -1.03 0.75
CA CYS A 304 -13.62 0.32 0.47
C CYS A 304 -13.09 0.85 -0.87
N GLY A 305 -11.80 0.60 -1.15
CA GLY A 305 -11.20 0.97 -2.42
C GLY A 305 -11.83 0.27 -3.63
N PHE A 306 -12.25 -0.98 -3.49
CA PHE A 306 -12.98 -1.70 -4.54
C PHE A 306 -14.34 -1.06 -4.83
N HIS A 307 -15.09 -0.71 -3.79
CA HIS A 307 -16.35 0.02 -3.95
C HIS A 307 -16.14 1.38 -4.61
N GLU A 308 -15.13 2.13 -4.19
CA GLU A 308 -14.78 3.43 -4.77
C GLU A 308 -14.45 3.30 -6.27
N ALA A 309 -13.67 2.27 -6.64
CA ALA A 309 -13.31 1.99 -8.03
C ALA A 309 -14.56 1.69 -8.88
N THR A 310 -15.50 0.89 -8.37
CA THR A 310 -16.75 0.58 -9.06
C THR A 310 -17.52 1.85 -9.41
N LEU A 311 -17.69 2.79 -8.47
CA LEU A 311 -18.43 4.02 -8.72
C LEU A 311 -17.67 4.99 -9.65
N ALA A 312 -16.35 5.15 -9.44
CA ALA A 312 -15.53 5.99 -10.31
C ALA A 312 -15.59 5.53 -11.78
N VAL A 313 -15.57 4.22 -12.02
CA VAL A 313 -15.68 3.66 -13.38
C VAL A 313 -17.05 3.92 -14.00
N GLN A 314 -18.15 3.93 -13.23
CA GLN A 314 -19.48 4.30 -13.73
C GLN A 314 -19.47 5.74 -14.29
N SER A 315 -18.82 6.67 -13.62
CA SER A 315 -18.68 8.03 -14.10
C SER A 315 -17.68 8.14 -15.25
N ALA A 316 -16.57 7.38 -15.22
CA ALA A 316 -15.63 7.29 -16.34
C ALA A 316 -16.31 6.86 -17.63
N TYR A 317 -17.21 5.86 -17.56
CA TYR A 317 -17.97 5.40 -18.74
C TYR A 317 -18.79 6.51 -19.41
N LYS A 318 -19.45 7.36 -18.61
CA LYS A 318 -20.25 8.48 -19.12
C LYS A 318 -19.39 9.54 -19.83
N ILE A 319 -18.16 9.74 -19.34
CA ILE A 319 -17.20 10.67 -19.97
C ILE A 319 -16.67 10.10 -21.29
N VAL A 320 -16.30 8.82 -21.32
CA VAL A 320 -15.79 8.17 -22.53
C VAL A 320 -16.88 7.95 -23.59
N ASN A 321 -18.11 7.74 -23.17
CA ASN A 321 -19.25 7.44 -24.05
C ASN A 321 -20.44 8.39 -23.76
N PRO A 322 -20.33 9.70 -24.02
CA PRO A 322 -21.35 10.69 -23.63
C PRO A 322 -22.72 10.43 -24.28
N ASP A 323 -22.73 9.86 -25.48
CA ASP A 323 -23.96 9.59 -26.24
C ASP A 323 -24.58 8.23 -25.94
N LYS A 324 -23.94 7.38 -25.11
CA LYS A 324 -24.43 6.05 -24.80
C LYS A 324 -25.09 6.01 -23.43
N LYS A 325 -26.30 5.48 -23.35
CA LYS A 325 -26.92 5.13 -22.07
C LYS A 325 -26.27 3.87 -21.53
N TYR A 326 -25.71 3.95 -20.33
CA TYR A 326 -25.28 2.76 -19.59
C TYR A 326 -26.46 2.16 -18.83
N THR A 327 -26.69 0.86 -19.00
CA THR A 327 -27.62 0.10 -18.19
C THR A 327 -26.82 -0.96 -17.43
N LEU A 328 -26.86 -0.90 -16.10
CA LEU A 328 -26.20 -1.90 -15.27
C LEU A 328 -26.69 -3.31 -15.62
N LYS A 329 -25.78 -4.19 -15.97
CA LYS A 329 -26.06 -5.60 -16.22
C LYS A 329 -25.29 -6.42 -15.21
N TYR A 330 -25.99 -7.35 -14.58
CA TYR A 330 -25.36 -8.24 -13.61
C TYR A 330 -24.50 -9.29 -14.33
N THR A 331 -23.29 -9.53 -13.82
CA THR A 331 -22.37 -10.54 -14.37
C THR A 331 -22.96 -11.96 -14.33
N THR A 332 -23.84 -12.24 -13.37
CA THR A 332 -24.60 -13.51 -13.28
C THR A 332 -25.56 -13.75 -14.45
N VAL A 333 -25.94 -12.69 -15.18
CA VAL A 333 -26.84 -12.80 -16.34
C VAL A 333 -26.06 -12.81 -17.66
N GLN A 334 -24.97 -12.04 -17.73
CA GLN A 334 -24.22 -11.85 -18.97
C GLN A 334 -22.95 -12.72 -19.04
N GLY A 335 -22.49 -13.24 -17.87
CA GLY A 335 -21.16 -13.78 -17.74
C GLY A 335 -20.07 -12.72 -17.90
N VAL A 336 -18.84 -13.14 -17.83
CA VAL A 336 -17.67 -12.34 -18.18
C VAL A 336 -17.00 -13.02 -19.35
N GLN A 337 -16.79 -12.28 -20.44
CA GLN A 337 -16.19 -12.85 -21.64
C GLN A 337 -14.74 -13.25 -21.35
N GLY A 338 -14.43 -14.53 -21.45
CA GLY A 338 -13.09 -15.06 -21.15
C GLY A 338 -12.97 -15.89 -19.86
N PHE A 339 -14.09 -16.03 -19.09
CA PHE A 339 -14.26 -16.97 -17.96
C PHE A 339 -15.25 -18.07 -18.32
#